data_d2701ae80f9158a76b409a157a2f38b9
#
_entry.id   d2701ae80f9158a76b409a157a2f38b9
#
_cell.length_a   1.000
_cell.length_b   1.000
_cell.length_c   1.000
_cell.angle_alpha   90.00
_cell.angle_beta   90.00
_cell.angle_gamma   90.00
#
_symmetry.space_group_name_H-M   'P 1'
#
loop_
_entity.id
_entity.type
_entity.pdbx_description
1 polymer ?
#
loop_
_entity_poly.entity_id
_entity_poly.type
_entity_poly.pdbx_seq_one_letter_code
_entity_poly.pdbx_strand_id
1 'polypeptide(L)'
;MSSSNDSLAMQRITKLVDENSFMEIGSLVTARNTDFNLANTDTPSDGVITGYGLIDGNLVYVYSQDASVLNGTIGEMHAKKIANVYDMAMKMGAPVIGFIDCAGMRLQESVDALDGFGRIYAKEIEASGVIPQISAVFGNCGGGLAVVPALSDFAFMEETKAKMFINSPNAIEGNRIEKCDTSAAKFQSEETGCVDYVGAEDDILAQIRELVSMLPLNNEGDVYTEECEDDLNRACASMDVMKGDARYLLSEISDGHAFFETKADYAKNMVTGFIKLNGMTVGAVANCTEIHDEEGKTAETFEAALTVKGCEKASEFIRFCDAFEIPVLSITNVTGFKACMCAEKGLAKALAHMTSAFASATCPKVNLIAGDAFGSAYVTMNSKSIGADLVYAWPETKIGMMDAELAAKIMYADASADVLAEKAKEYEKLQSNVVTAARRGYVDLIIEPADTRKYLVAAFEMLYTKCVCTPDKKHGTK
;
A
#
# COMPACT_ATOMS: atom_id res chain seq x y z
N MET A 1 2.75 43.16 3.13
CA MET A 1 3.13 41.78 3.41
C MET A 1 1.90 41.15 4.06
N SER A 2 0.95 40.73 3.25
CA SER A 2 -0.28 40.06 3.66
C SER A 2 0.06 38.56 3.68
N SER A 3 0.16 38.04 4.78
CA SER A 3 -0.12 36.81 5.48
C SER A 3 -0.37 35.55 4.64
N SER A 4 0.70 34.99 4.01
CA SER A 4 0.73 33.55 3.68
C SER A 4 0.56 32.68 4.95
N ASN A 5 0.78 33.24 6.11
CA ASN A 5 0.68 32.58 7.41
C ASN A 5 -0.75 32.18 7.84
N ASP A 6 -1.78 32.71 7.21
CA ASP A 6 -3.19 32.42 7.57
C ASP A 6 -3.91 31.54 6.52
N SER A 7 -3.24 31.14 5.43
CA SER A 7 -3.87 30.28 4.43
C SER A 7 -4.08 28.84 4.93
N LEU A 8 -5.14 28.19 4.42
CA LEU A 8 -5.37 26.76 4.72
C LEU A 8 -4.17 25.89 4.33
N ALA A 9 -3.46 26.24 3.26
CA ALA A 9 -2.27 25.55 2.82
C ALA A 9 -1.15 25.60 3.87
N MET A 10 -0.91 26.77 4.51
CA MET A 10 0.07 26.90 5.59
C MET A 10 -0.40 26.20 6.86
N GLN A 11 -1.69 26.29 7.20
CA GLN A 11 -2.24 25.61 8.40
C GLN A 11 -2.05 24.09 8.32
N ARG A 12 -2.26 23.48 7.14
CA ARG A 12 -2.02 22.05 6.89
C ARG A 12 -0.56 21.66 7.14
N ILE A 13 0.38 22.45 6.62
CA ILE A 13 1.81 22.22 6.85
C ILE A 13 2.14 22.34 8.33
N THR A 14 1.68 23.38 9.01
CA THR A 14 1.97 23.62 10.42
C THR A 14 1.42 22.53 11.33
N LYS A 15 0.27 21.95 10.98
CA LYS A 15 -0.31 20.80 11.70
C LYS A 15 0.43 19.49 11.42
N LEU A 16 0.99 19.33 10.21
CA LEU A 16 1.70 18.13 9.83
C LEU A 16 3.06 17.99 10.51
N VAL A 17 3.85 19.07 10.51
CA VAL A 17 5.25 19.04 10.97
C VAL A 17 5.38 19.37 12.47
N ASP A 18 6.52 19.05 13.04
CA ASP A 18 6.85 19.34 14.44
C ASP A 18 6.85 20.85 14.67
N GLU A 19 6.47 21.26 15.88
CA GLU A 19 6.32 22.67 16.24
C GLU A 19 7.60 23.47 15.94
N ASN A 20 7.44 24.59 15.22
CA ASN A 20 8.52 25.49 14.81
C ASN A 20 9.60 24.87 13.89
N SER A 21 9.38 23.71 13.30
CA SER A 21 10.35 23.06 12.42
C SER A 21 10.25 23.48 10.95
N PHE A 22 9.12 24.06 10.51
CA PHE A 22 8.91 24.39 9.09
C PHE A 22 9.74 25.58 8.61
N MET A 23 10.43 25.38 7.50
CA MET A 23 11.18 26.40 6.78
C MET A 23 10.67 26.53 5.34
N GLU A 24 10.01 27.66 5.03
CA GLU A 24 9.48 27.94 3.70
C GLU A 24 10.60 28.23 2.70
N ILE A 25 10.50 27.64 1.50
CA ILE A 25 11.40 27.87 0.37
C ILE A 25 10.61 28.54 -0.76
N GLY A 26 11.14 29.64 -1.31
CA GLY A 26 10.53 30.33 -2.44
C GLY A 26 9.29 31.15 -2.08
N SER A 27 9.21 31.67 -0.87
CA SER A 27 8.10 32.55 -0.40
C SER A 27 7.88 33.81 -1.23
N LEU A 28 8.93 34.31 -1.87
CA LEU A 28 8.87 35.52 -2.71
C LEU A 28 8.61 35.25 -4.20
N VAL A 29 8.44 33.96 -4.57
CA VAL A 29 8.11 33.60 -5.95
C VAL A 29 6.66 34.00 -6.22
N THR A 30 6.42 34.60 -7.38
CA THR A 30 5.09 34.97 -7.88
C THR A 30 4.87 34.40 -9.27
N ALA A 31 3.61 34.39 -9.73
CA ALA A 31 3.29 34.00 -11.10
C ALA A 31 4.07 34.84 -12.13
N ARG A 32 4.46 34.20 -13.22
CA ARG A 32 5.07 34.90 -14.34
C ARG A 32 4.02 35.80 -15.02
N ASN A 33 4.41 37.00 -15.38
CA ASN A 33 3.55 37.86 -16.22
C ASN A 33 3.42 37.25 -17.62
N THR A 34 2.20 37.15 -18.11
CA THR A 34 1.86 36.55 -19.41
C THR A 34 1.15 37.58 -20.29
N ASP A 35 0.89 37.22 -21.55
CA ASP A 35 0.10 38.03 -22.51
C ASP A 35 -1.32 38.35 -22.03
N PHE A 36 -1.82 37.62 -21.02
CA PHE A 36 -3.11 37.84 -20.35
C PHE A 36 -3.03 38.70 -19.09
N ASN A 37 -1.90 39.37 -18.87
CA ASN A 37 -1.72 40.48 -17.94
C ASN A 37 -1.94 40.13 -16.46
N LEU A 38 -1.29 39.05 -15.99
CA LEU A 38 -1.27 38.65 -14.58
C LEU A 38 -0.51 39.64 -13.67
N ALA A 39 0.17 40.63 -14.24
CA ALA A 39 0.96 41.63 -13.50
C ALA A 39 0.18 42.39 -12.43
N ASN A 40 -1.14 42.53 -12.58
CA ASN A 40 -2.01 43.21 -11.63
C ASN A 40 -2.69 42.29 -10.61
N THR A 41 -2.38 40.99 -10.64
CA THR A 41 -2.94 39.99 -9.72
C THR A 41 -1.90 39.67 -8.67
N ASP A 42 -2.26 39.77 -7.39
CA ASP A 42 -1.40 39.32 -6.31
C ASP A 42 -1.38 37.77 -6.29
N THR A 43 -0.19 37.19 -6.42
CA THR A 43 0.02 35.75 -6.50
C THR A 43 1.12 35.32 -5.54
N PRO A 44 0.87 35.43 -4.22
CA PRO A 44 1.86 35.06 -3.23
C PRO A 44 2.25 33.59 -3.38
N SER A 45 3.55 33.32 -3.34
CA SER A 45 4.13 31.98 -3.52
C SER A 45 3.71 31.24 -4.79
N ASP A 46 3.13 31.93 -5.76
CA ASP A 46 2.46 31.40 -6.97
C ASP A 46 1.44 30.29 -6.68
N GLY A 47 0.70 30.42 -5.55
CA GLY A 47 -0.36 29.49 -5.16
C GLY A 47 0.13 28.12 -4.69
N VAL A 48 1.42 27.98 -4.33
CA VAL A 48 1.94 26.79 -3.67
C VAL A 48 2.99 27.14 -2.62
N ILE A 49 2.78 26.71 -1.40
CA ILE A 49 3.75 26.84 -0.31
C ILE A 49 4.66 25.61 -0.37
N THR A 50 5.96 25.84 -0.37
CA THR A 50 6.97 24.78 -0.47
C THR A 50 8.02 24.96 0.62
N GLY A 51 8.53 23.87 1.16
CA GLY A 51 9.56 23.93 2.19
C GLY A 51 9.94 22.56 2.74
N TYR A 52 10.58 22.56 3.87
CA TYR A 52 10.92 21.36 4.62
C TYR A 52 10.61 21.55 6.10
N GLY A 53 10.43 20.45 6.80
CA GLY A 53 10.19 20.41 8.24
C GLY A 53 10.57 19.06 8.82
N LEU A 54 10.22 18.84 10.06
CA LEU A 54 10.46 17.57 10.75
C LEU A 54 9.11 16.91 11.09
N ILE A 55 9.07 15.60 11.04
CA ILE A 55 8.01 14.77 11.62
C ILE A 55 8.68 13.78 12.56
N ASP A 56 8.39 13.91 13.86
CA ASP A 56 9.01 13.13 14.92
C ASP A 56 10.56 13.11 14.81
N GLY A 57 11.13 14.28 14.44
CA GLY A 57 12.56 14.48 14.22
C GLY A 57 13.08 14.07 12.84
N ASN A 58 12.29 13.42 11.99
CA ASN A 58 12.67 12.99 10.66
C ASN A 58 12.45 14.09 9.64
N LEU A 59 13.45 14.37 8.79
CA LEU A 59 13.37 15.39 7.74
C LEU A 59 12.35 14.98 6.67
N VAL A 60 11.44 15.90 6.34
CA VAL A 60 10.48 15.76 5.24
C VAL A 60 10.43 17.03 4.40
N TYR A 61 10.18 16.89 3.11
CA TYR A 61 9.90 17.98 2.20
C TYR A 61 8.41 18.04 1.91
N VAL A 62 7.85 19.26 1.93
CA VAL A 62 6.40 19.46 1.81
C VAL A 62 6.10 20.50 0.76
N TYR A 63 5.08 20.27 -0.07
CA TYR A 63 4.40 21.30 -0.84
C TYR A 63 2.90 21.28 -0.54
N SER A 64 2.28 22.46 -0.48
CA SER A 64 0.84 22.61 -0.23
C SER A 64 0.25 23.64 -1.18
N GLN A 65 -0.70 23.21 -2.00
CA GLN A 65 -1.39 24.08 -2.95
C GLN A 65 -2.41 24.95 -2.23
N ASP A 66 -2.44 26.22 -2.58
CA ASP A 66 -3.30 27.25 -1.99
C ASP A 66 -4.40 27.65 -2.98
N ALA A 67 -5.59 27.10 -2.80
CA ALA A 67 -6.74 27.39 -3.65
C ALA A 67 -7.22 28.86 -3.56
N SER A 68 -6.78 29.61 -2.54
CA SER A 68 -7.08 31.05 -2.45
C SER A 68 -6.33 31.90 -3.48
N VAL A 69 -5.23 31.38 -4.04
CA VAL A 69 -4.41 32.03 -5.06
C VAL A 69 -4.68 31.39 -6.41
N LEU A 70 -5.38 32.07 -7.30
CA LEU A 70 -5.73 31.59 -8.65
C LEU A 70 -6.34 30.17 -8.66
N ASN A 71 -7.15 29.82 -7.65
CA ASN A 71 -7.71 28.49 -7.41
C ASN A 71 -6.65 27.36 -7.34
N GLY A 72 -5.45 27.68 -6.86
CA GLY A 72 -4.35 26.70 -6.78
C GLY A 72 -3.83 26.21 -8.13
N THR A 73 -4.21 26.88 -9.24
CA THR A 73 -3.85 26.41 -10.60
C THR A 73 -2.35 26.42 -10.84
N ILE A 74 -1.87 25.36 -11.49
CA ILE A 74 -0.45 25.17 -11.79
C ILE A 74 -0.04 25.99 -13.02
N GLY A 75 0.87 26.94 -12.79
CA GLY A 75 1.62 27.66 -13.81
C GLY A 75 3.09 27.29 -13.81
N GLU A 76 3.90 27.99 -14.60
CA GLU A 76 5.34 27.71 -14.74
C GLU A 76 6.08 27.78 -13.40
N MET A 77 5.88 28.86 -12.62
CA MET A 77 6.61 29.07 -11.36
C MET A 77 6.10 28.17 -10.26
N HIS A 78 4.80 27.91 -10.22
CA HIS A 78 4.19 26.89 -9.34
C HIS A 78 4.86 25.52 -9.54
N ALA A 79 4.91 25.04 -10.80
CA ALA A 79 5.54 23.77 -11.13
C ALA A 79 7.04 23.74 -10.83
N LYS A 80 7.76 24.84 -11.07
CA LYS A 80 9.19 24.97 -10.73
C LYS A 80 9.43 24.83 -9.22
N LYS A 81 8.56 25.39 -8.40
CA LYS A 81 8.65 25.26 -6.93
C LYS A 81 8.50 23.81 -6.50
N ILE A 82 7.48 23.10 -7.02
CA ILE A 82 7.28 21.67 -6.72
C ILE A 82 8.49 20.84 -7.21
N ALA A 83 8.93 21.04 -8.45
CA ALA A 83 10.10 20.33 -8.97
C ALA A 83 11.37 20.58 -8.13
N ASN A 84 11.58 21.81 -7.62
CA ASN A 84 12.70 22.10 -6.72
C ASN A 84 12.59 21.37 -5.37
N VAL A 85 11.38 21.17 -4.85
CA VAL A 85 11.15 20.34 -3.65
C VAL A 85 11.68 18.92 -3.88
N TYR A 86 11.30 18.29 -5.00
CA TYR A 86 11.79 16.97 -5.38
C TYR A 86 13.31 16.93 -5.55
N ASP A 87 13.89 17.93 -6.23
CA ASP A 87 15.36 18.02 -6.42
C ASP A 87 16.12 18.10 -5.08
N MET A 88 15.56 18.82 -4.11
CA MET A 88 16.14 18.93 -2.78
C MET A 88 15.94 17.66 -1.97
N ALA A 89 14.73 17.10 -1.97
CA ALA A 89 14.39 15.88 -1.27
C ALA A 89 15.26 14.69 -1.74
N MET A 90 15.44 14.55 -3.05
CA MET A 90 16.33 13.54 -3.66
C MET A 90 17.79 13.67 -3.23
N LYS A 91 18.30 14.91 -3.10
CA LYS A 91 19.68 15.16 -2.62
C LYS A 91 19.86 14.82 -1.16
N MET A 92 18.81 14.94 -0.37
CA MET A 92 18.83 14.71 1.08
C MET A 92 18.37 13.30 1.45
N GLY A 93 17.81 12.54 0.51
CA GLY A 93 17.22 11.23 0.78
C GLY A 93 16.07 11.33 1.78
N ALA A 94 15.13 12.23 1.56
CA ALA A 94 14.01 12.50 2.47
C ALA A 94 12.66 12.42 1.76
N PRO A 95 11.58 11.98 2.44
CA PRO A 95 10.24 11.88 1.86
C PRO A 95 9.70 13.21 1.33
N VAL A 96 8.84 13.14 0.29
CA VAL A 96 8.06 14.27 -0.21
C VAL A 96 6.59 14.07 0.13
N ILE A 97 5.97 15.09 0.73
CA ILE A 97 4.55 15.11 1.07
C ILE A 97 3.88 16.25 0.29
N GLY A 98 2.90 15.92 -0.54
CA GLY A 98 2.17 16.85 -1.38
C GLY A 98 0.71 17.03 -0.95
N PHE A 99 0.29 18.27 -0.63
CA PHE A 99 -1.10 18.60 -0.36
C PHE A 99 -1.74 19.24 -1.59
N ILE A 100 -2.78 18.59 -2.12
CA ILE A 100 -3.40 18.92 -3.39
C ILE A 100 -4.76 19.59 -3.16
N ASP A 101 -4.87 20.81 -3.66
CA ASP A 101 -6.12 21.57 -3.76
C ASP A 101 -6.01 22.54 -4.96
N CYS A 102 -6.29 22.02 -6.16
CA CYS A 102 -5.93 22.67 -7.40
C CYS A 102 -7.01 22.47 -8.49
N ALA A 103 -7.42 23.56 -9.12
CA ALA A 103 -8.36 23.51 -10.23
C ALA A 103 -7.74 23.06 -11.58
N GLY A 104 -6.47 22.63 -11.58
CA GLY A 104 -5.79 22.13 -12.78
C GLY A 104 -4.79 23.12 -13.38
N MET A 105 -4.59 23.06 -14.70
CA MET A 105 -3.64 23.92 -15.40
C MET A 105 -4.07 25.38 -15.45
N ARG A 106 -3.14 26.31 -15.29
CA ARG A 106 -3.37 27.75 -15.43
C ARG A 106 -3.52 28.11 -16.91
N LEU A 107 -4.74 28.42 -17.34
CA LEU A 107 -5.04 28.70 -18.75
C LEU A 107 -4.29 29.91 -19.32
N GLN A 108 -4.01 30.92 -18.48
CA GLN A 108 -3.29 32.10 -18.85
C GLN A 108 -1.83 31.84 -19.23
N GLU A 109 -1.27 30.72 -18.81
CA GLU A 109 0.11 30.29 -19.12
C GLU A 109 0.18 29.22 -20.20
N SER A 110 -0.96 28.65 -20.60
CA SER A 110 -1.11 27.73 -21.75
C SER A 110 -0.03 26.62 -21.78
N VAL A 111 0.84 26.64 -22.78
CA VAL A 111 1.87 25.60 -22.99
C VAL A 111 2.95 25.58 -21.91
N ASP A 112 3.21 26.70 -21.22
CA ASP A 112 4.15 26.75 -20.10
C ASP A 112 3.60 26.02 -18.88
N ALA A 113 2.28 26.11 -18.64
CA ALA A 113 1.60 25.32 -17.62
C ALA A 113 1.61 23.81 -17.97
N LEU A 114 1.43 23.49 -19.25
CA LEU A 114 1.49 22.10 -19.74
C LEU A 114 2.90 21.51 -19.57
N ASP A 115 3.97 22.26 -19.90
CA ASP A 115 5.35 21.86 -19.63
C ASP A 115 5.58 21.66 -18.13
N GLY A 116 5.00 22.54 -17.30
CA GLY A 116 5.04 22.44 -15.84
C GLY A 116 4.51 21.11 -15.29
N PHE A 117 3.37 20.65 -15.80
CA PHE A 117 2.83 19.31 -15.45
C PHE A 117 3.81 18.19 -15.82
N GLY A 118 4.35 18.23 -17.04
CA GLY A 118 5.34 17.25 -17.49
C GLY A 118 6.58 17.19 -16.58
N ARG A 119 7.03 18.36 -16.08
CA ARG A 119 8.15 18.42 -15.13
C ARG A 119 7.82 17.80 -13.78
N ILE A 120 6.62 18.03 -13.24
CA ILE A 120 6.18 17.41 -11.98
C ILE A 120 6.17 15.89 -12.15
N TYR A 121 5.51 15.37 -13.20
CA TYR A 121 5.49 13.92 -13.45
C TYR A 121 6.89 13.30 -13.58
N ALA A 122 7.79 13.99 -14.30
CA ALA A 122 9.16 13.49 -14.47
C ALA A 122 9.91 13.41 -13.13
N LYS A 123 9.69 14.39 -12.23
CA LYS A 123 10.31 14.40 -10.90
C LYS A 123 9.75 13.34 -9.98
N GLU A 124 8.45 13.10 -10.00
CA GLU A 124 7.82 11.99 -9.26
C GLU A 124 8.34 10.63 -9.72
N ILE A 125 8.45 10.44 -11.05
CA ILE A 125 9.00 9.19 -11.61
C ILE A 125 10.48 9.02 -11.27
N GLU A 126 11.28 10.11 -11.27
CA GLU A 126 12.69 10.08 -10.87
C GLU A 126 12.85 9.71 -9.38
N ALA A 127 11.93 10.16 -8.53
CA ALA A 127 11.92 9.90 -7.09
C ALA A 127 11.34 8.52 -6.71
N SER A 128 10.53 7.91 -7.59
CA SER A 128 9.87 6.63 -7.34
C SER A 128 10.85 5.51 -7.00
N GLY A 129 10.63 4.86 -5.86
CA GLY A 129 11.50 3.81 -5.33
C GLY A 129 12.85 4.32 -4.79
N VAL A 130 13.04 5.63 -4.67
CA VAL A 130 14.25 6.25 -4.07
C VAL A 130 13.92 6.95 -2.76
N ILE A 131 12.86 7.75 -2.74
CA ILE A 131 12.33 8.41 -1.55
C ILE A 131 10.82 8.18 -1.48
N PRO A 132 10.21 8.00 -0.29
CA PRO A 132 8.77 7.86 -0.16
C PRO A 132 8.02 9.11 -0.64
N GLN A 133 6.96 8.91 -1.40
CA GLN A 133 6.11 9.95 -1.95
C GLN A 133 4.69 9.80 -1.43
N ILE A 134 4.20 10.82 -0.73
CA ILE A 134 2.88 10.83 -0.10
C ILE A 134 2.07 12.00 -0.65
N SER A 135 0.87 11.73 -1.15
CA SER A 135 -0.07 12.75 -1.61
C SER A 135 -1.34 12.77 -0.77
N ALA A 136 -1.84 13.96 -0.43
CA ALA A 136 -3.13 14.11 0.21
C ALA A 136 -4.01 15.12 -0.54
N VAL A 137 -5.18 14.68 -0.98
CA VAL A 137 -6.14 15.49 -1.74
C VAL A 137 -7.15 16.10 -0.77
N PHE A 138 -7.09 17.41 -0.58
CA PHE A 138 -7.99 18.15 0.31
C PHE A 138 -9.05 18.99 -0.43
N GLY A 139 -8.95 19.09 -1.75
CA GLY A 139 -9.89 19.82 -2.59
C GLY A 139 -9.97 19.22 -3.98
N ASN A 140 -9.88 20.05 -4.99
CA ASN A 140 -9.97 19.57 -6.37
C ASN A 140 -8.65 18.95 -6.86
N CYS A 141 -8.76 17.82 -7.52
CA CYS A 141 -7.68 17.10 -8.20
C CYS A 141 -8.22 16.52 -9.52
N GLY A 142 -8.39 17.38 -10.53
CA GLY A 142 -9.05 17.00 -11.78
C GLY A 142 -8.15 16.97 -13.00
N GLY A 143 -8.53 16.15 -13.99
CA GLY A 143 -7.81 16.01 -15.25
C GLY A 143 -6.42 15.40 -15.06
N GLY A 144 -5.42 15.96 -15.74
CA GLY A 144 -4.03 15.49 -15.62
C GLY A 144 -3.46 15.51 -14.20
N LEU A 145 -3.99 16.37 -13.32
CA LEU A 145 -3.51 16.43 -11.94
C LEU A 145 -3.77 15.12 -11.17
N ALA A 146 -4.82 14.37 -11.49
CA ALA A 146 -5.11 13.10 -10.86
C ALA A 146 -4.02 12.03 -11.11
N VAL A 147 -3.09 12.28 -12.02
CA VAL A 147 -1.91 11.42 -12.24
C VAL A 147 -0.91 11.56 -11.10
N VAL A 148 -0.81 12.74 -10.45
CA VAL A 148 0.12 13.01 -9.35
C VAL A 148 -0.11 12.06 -8.17
N PRO A 149 -1.31 12.00 -7.53
CA PRO A 149 -1.53 11.02 -6.46
C PRO A 149 -1.47 9.57 -6.94
N ALA A 150 -1.70 9.28 -8.22
CA ALA A 150 -1.56 7.94 -8.77
C ALA A 150 -0.08 7.53 -9.04
N LEU A 151 0.85 8.47 -9.12
CA LEU A 151 2.30 8.24 -9.18
C LEU A 151 2.94 8.16 -7.79
N SER A 152 2.29 8.71 -6.77
CA SER A 152 2.76 8.65 -5.39
C SER A 152 2.70 7.22 -4.84
N ASP A 153 3.52 6.91 -3.84
CA ASP A 153 3.51 5.60 -3.18
C ASP A 153 2.26 5.42 -2.30
N PHE A 154 1.81 6.51 -1.66
CA PHE A 154 0.60 6.53 -0.82
C PHE A 154 -0.24 7.77 -1.13
N ALA A 155 -1.55 7.58 -1.23
CA ALA A 155 -2.51 8.64 -1.47
C ALA A 155 -3.61 8.69 -0.42
N PHE A 156 -3.87 9.87 0.09
CA PHE A 156 -4.92 10.17 1.07
C PHE A 156 -5.95 11.11 0.49
N MET A 157 -7.19 11.03 0.93
CA MET A 157 -8.24 11.89 0.40
C MET A 157 -9.24 12.30 1.48
N GLU A 158 -9.54 13.60 1.56
CA GLU A 158 -10.55 14.11 2.47
C GLU A 158 -11.94 13.65 2.02
N GLU A 159 -12.76 13.20 2.96
CA GLU A 159 -13.98 12.42 2.70
C GLU A 159 -15.12 13.19 2.04
N THR A 160 -15.23 14.52 2.28
CA THR A 160 -16.41 15.31 1.93
C THR A 160 -16.21 16.28 0.77
N LYS A 161 -15.09 17.02 0.76
CA LYS A 161 -14.81 18.12 -0.18
C LYS A 161 -13.91 17.70 -1.33
N ALA A 162 -13.00 16.76 -1.07
CA ALA A 162 -12.03 16.35 -2.06
C ALA A 162 -12.68 15.66 -3.25
N LYS A 163 -12.15 15.96 -4.45
CA LYS A 163 -12.60 15.39 -5.72
C LYS A 163 -11.40 15.01 -6.57
N MET A 164 -11.29 13.73 -6.91
CA MET A 164 -10.22 13.21 -7.76
C MET A 164 -10.81 12.53 -8.99
N PHE A 165 -10.42 12.95 -10.19
CA PHE A 165 -10.95 12.39 -11.43
C PHE A 165 -10.08 12.75 -12.64
N ILE A 166 -10.00 11.87 -13.64
CA ILE A 166 -9.46 12.20 -14.96
C ILE A 166 -10.54 12.90 -15.80
N ASN A 167 -11.73 12.29 -15.88
CA ASN A 167 -12.89 12.88 -16.54
C ASN A 167 -13.95 13.22 -15.48
N SER A 168 -14.47 14.44 -15.53
CA SER A 168 -15.57 14.84 -14.65
C SER A 168 -16.73 13.85 -14.73
N PRO A 169 -17.36 13.46 -13.61
CA PRO A 169 -18.51 12.54 -13.61
C PRO A 169 -19.61 12.93 -14.58
N ASN A 170 -19.83 14.25 -14.78
CA ASN A 170 -20.83 14.76 -15.71
C ASN A 170 -20.45 14.62 -17.19
N ALA A 171 -19.18 14.43 -17.50
CA ALA A 171 -18.67 14.23 -18.87
C ALA A 171 -18.61 12.75 -19.26
N ILE A 172 -18.80 11.82 -18.32
CA ILE A 172 -18.76 10.39 -18.58
C ILE A 172 -20.04 9.96 -19.29
N GLU A 173 -19.89 9.33 -20.46
CA GLU A 173 -21.02 8.79 -21.23
C GLU A 173 -21.77 7.73 -20.42
N GLY A 174 -23.10 7.84 -20.37
CA GLY A 174 -23.96 6.92 -19.58
C GLY A 174 -24.14 7.32 -18.11
N ASN A 175 -23.25 8.09 -17.50
CA ASN A 175 -23.34 8.43 -16.08
C ASN A 175 -24.56 9.29 -15.71
N ARG A 176 -25.24 9.89 -16.69
CA ARG A 176 -26.54 10.58 -16.47
C ARG A 176 -27.63 9.64 -15.96
N ILE A 177 -27.52 8.34 -16.26
CA ILE A 177 -28.47 7.29 -15.84
C ILE A 177 -28.06 6.76 -14.45
N GLU A 178 -26.79 6.37 -14.30
CA GLU A 178 -26.27 5.76 -13.07
C GLU A 178 -26.06 6.78 -11.96
N LYS A 179 -25.77 8.05 -12.31
CA LYS A 179 -25.50 9.15 -11.37
C LYS A 179 -24.44 8.80 -10.32
N CYS A 180 -23.42 8.06 -10.74
CA CYS A 180 -22.28 7.72 -9.90
C CYS A 180 -21.33 8.90 -9.79
N ASP A 181 -20.97 9.31 -8.57
CA ASP A 181 -19.91 10.29 -8.35
C ASP A 181 -18.53 9.61 -8.36
N THR A 182 -18.00 9.38 -9.56
CA THR A 182 -16.69 8.76 -9.76
C THR A 182 -15.52 9.63 -9.27
N SER A 183 -15.78 10.88 -8.85
CA SER A 183 -14.78 11.76 -8.26
C SER A 183 -14.73 11.70 -6.74
N ALA A 184 -15.71 11.06 -6.10
CA ALA A 184 -15.81 11.00 -4.63
C ALA A 184 -14.71 10.14 -4.01
N ALA A 185 -14.26 10.50 -2.81
CA ALA A 185 -13.26 9.77 -2.05
C ALA A 185 -13.61 8.28 -1.90
N LYS A 186 -14.85 7.97 -1.57
CA LYS A 186 -15.35 6.60 -1.48
C LYS A 186 -15.15 5.78 -2.77
N PHE A 187 -15.44 6.38 -3.95
CA PHE A 187 -15.23 5.70 -5.22
C PHE A 187 -13.74 5.43 -5.48
N GLN A 188 -12.89 6.42 -5.17
CA GLN A 188 -11.45 6.32 -5.39
C GLN A 188 -10.79 5.31 -4.43
N SER A 189 -11.30 5.16 -3.22
CA SER A 189 -10.82 4.18 -2.25
C SER A 189 -11.36 2.77 -2.54
N GLU A 190 -12.67 2.58 -2.62
CA GLU A 190 -13.30 1.23 -2.70
C GLU A 190 -13.22 0.58 -4.09
N GLU A 191 -13.30 1.39 -5.16
CA GLU A 191 -13.42 0.84 -6.53
C GLU A 191 -12.12 0.90 -7.33
N THR A 192 -11.36 2.00 -7.22
CA THR A 192 -10.14 2.17 -8.01
C THR A 192 -8.88 1.70 -7.28
N GLY A 193 -8.86 1.75 -5.95
CA GLY A 193 -7.67 1.47 -5.15
C GLY A 193 -6.56 2.52 -5.31
N CYS A 194 -6.88 3.70 -5.86
CA CYS A 194 -5.91 4.80 -5.99
C CYS A 194 -5.66 5.54 -4.68
N VAL A 195 -6.54 5.37 -3.68
CA VAL A 195 -6.48 6.07 -2.39
C VAL A 195 -6.34 5.05 -1.27
N ASP A 196 -5.34 5.25 -0.43
CA ASP A 196 -5.02 4.36 0.68
C ASP A 196 -5.90 4.60 1.90
N TYR A 197 -6.21 5.87 2.20
CA TYR A 197 -7.01 6.25 3.37
C TYR A 197 -7.95 7.42 3.04
N VAL A 198 -9.16 7.35 3.56
CA VAL A 198 -10.18 8.40 3.47
C VAL A 198 -10.64 8.80 4.87
N GLY A 199 -10.66 10.08 5.17
CA GLY A 199 -11.07 10.59 6.47
C GLY A 199 -11.13 12.11 6.55
N ALA A 200 -11.32 12.63 7.76
CA ALA A 200 -11.25 14.06 8.00
C ALA A 200 -9.81 14.60 7.85
N GLU A 201 -9.67 15.89 7.60
CA GLU A 201 -8.35 16.53 7.34
C GLU A 201 -7.35 16.26 8.48
N ASP A 202 -7.77 16.40 9.74
CA ASP A 202 -6.89 16.19 10.90
C ASP A 202 -6.49 14.71 11.06
N ASP A 203 -7.39 13.77 10.75
CA ASP A 203 -7.10 12.33 10.78
C ASP A 203 -6.10 11.95 9.69
N ILE A 204 -6.24 12.52 8.48
CA ILE A 204 -5.28 12.32 7.39
C ILE A 204 -3.88 12.79 7.79
N LEU A 205 -3.77 13.97 8.41
CA LEU A 205 -2.48 14.49 8.86
C LEU A 205 -1.85 13.60 9.94
N ALA A 206 -2.65 13.06 10.86
CA ALA A 206 -2.19 12.09 11.85
C ALA A 206 -1.72 10.78 11.20
N GLN A 207 -2.48 10.25 10.24
CA GLN A 207 -2.12 9.03 9.51
C GLN A 207 -0.83 9.22 8.67
N ILE A 208 -0.61 10.40 8.07
CA ILE A 208 0.64 10.69 7.36
C ILE A 208 1.82 10.71 8.33
N ARG A 209 1.68 11.30 9.53
CA ARG A 209 2.73 11.27 10.55
C ARG A 209 3.06 9.85 10.98
N GLU A 210 2.05 9.04 11.27
CA GLU A 210 2.20 7.62 11.61
C GLU A 210 2.93 6.86 10.50
N LEU A 211 2.51 7.03 9.24
CA LEU A 211 3.16 6.38 8.10
C LEU A 211 4.64 6.77 8.00
N VAL A 212 4.97 8.07 8.09
CA VAL A 212 6.36 8.55 8.04
C VAL A 212 7.20 7.95 9.17
N SER A 213 6.64 7.74 10.36
CA SER A 213 7.36 7.11 11.48
C SER A 213 7.60 5.61 11.28
N MET A 214 6.85 4.97 10.37
CA MET A 214 7.03 3.56 10.04
C MET A 214 7.96 3.31 8.85
N LEU A 215 8.14 4.30 7.96
CA LEU A 215 8.92 4.11 6.74
C LEU A 215 10.39 4.47 6.90
N PRO A 216 11.32 3.76 6.23
CA PRO A 216 12.66 4.27 6.02
C PRO A 216 12.58 5.58 5.21
N LEU A 217 13.48 6.52 5.49
CA LEU A 217 13.46 7.85 4.85
C LEU A 217 13.79 7.81 3.35
N ASN A 218 14.48 6.77 2.91
CA ASN A 218 14.87 6.54 1.52
C ASN A 218 15.22 5.06 1.32
N ASN A 219 15.53 4.67 0.09
CA ASN A 219 15.87 3.29 -0.28
C ASN A 219 17.22 2.78 0.25
N GLU A 220 18.02 3.62 0.86
CA GLU A 220 19.26 3.25 1.58
C GLU A 220 19.07 3.36 3.12
N GLY A 221 17.87 3.73 3.57
CA GLY A 221 17.52 3.91 4.97
C GLY A 221 17.38 2.59 5.72
N ASP A 222 17.55 2.64 7.05
CA ASP A 222 17.36 1.48 7.91
C ASP A 222 15.86 1.22 8.12
N VAL A 223 15.50 -0.05 8.19
CA VAL A 223 14.14 -0.51 8.50
C VAL A 223 13.85 -0.56 10.00
N TYR A 224 14.87 -0.43 10.85
CA TYR A 224 14.69 -0.21 12.29
C TYR A 224 14.32 1.25 12.54
N THR A 225 13.06 1.51 12.87
CA THR A 225 12.52 2.88 13.01
C THR A 225 12.38 3.32 14.46
N GLU A 226 12.37 2.39 15.40
CA GLU A 226 12.29 2.69 16.84
C GLU A 226 12.86 1.55 17.70
N GLU A 227 13.06 1.82 19.00
CA GLU A 227 13.37 0.77 19.98
C GLU A 227 12.09 0.03 20.40
N CYS A 228 12.16 -1.31 20.47
CA CYS A 228 11.03 -2.12 20.87
C CYS A 228 10.92 -2.17 22.41
N GLU A 229 9.77 -1.77 22.94
CA GLU A 229 9.44 -1.88 24.36
C GLU A 229 8.58 -3.12 24.69
N ASP A 230 8.08 -3.85 23.66
CA ASP A 230 7.22 -5.02 23.81
C ASP A 230 8.04 -6.29 24.09
N ASP A 231 7.43 -7.26 24.78
CA ASP A 231 8.06 -8.58 25.00
C ASP A 231 8.18 -9.37 23.68
N LEU A 232 9.41 -9.63 23.26
CA LEU A 232 9.71 -10.39 22.03
C LEU A 232 9.15 -11.82 22.07
N ASN A 233 8.91 -12.37 23.26
CA ASN A 233 8.33 -13.70 23.48
C ASN A 233 6.85 -13.63 23.87
N ARG A 234 6.20 -12.47 23.77
CA ARG A 234 4.76 -12.34 24.04
C ARG A 234 3.97 -13.38 23.25
N ALA A 235 3.19 -14.18 23.97
CA ALA A 235 2.31 -15.16 23.36
C ALA A 235 1.13 -14.43 22.69
N CYS A 236 0.86 -14.77 21.43
CA CYS A 236 -0.27 -14.23 20.67
C CYS A 236 -1.57 -14.94 21.09
N ALA A 237 -2.56 -14.15 21.49
CA ALA A 237 -3.84 -14.69 21.95
C ALA A 237 -4.76 -15.05 20.77
N SER A 238 -5.59 -16.06 20.95
CA SER A 238 -6.71 -16.41 20.06
C SER A 238 -6.41 -16.49 18.54
N MET A 239 -5.15 -16.70 18.17
CA MET A 239 -4.72 -16.72 16.76
C MET A 239 -5.41 -17.82 15.95
N ASP A 240 -5.62 -18.97 16.55
CA ASP A 240 -6.28 -20.13 15.94
C ASP A 240 -7.77 -19.89 15.68
N VAL A 241 -8.43 -19.17 16.59
CA VAL A 241 -9.86 -18.82 16.48
C VAL A 241 -10.06 -17.72 15.45
N MET A 242 -9.17 -16.73 15.42
CA MET A 242 -9.24 -15.54 14.58
C MET A 242 -8.48 -15.68 13.24
N LYS A 243 -8.11 -16.90 12.86
CA LYS A 243 -7.27 -17.16 11.66
C LYS A 243 -7.81 -16.63 10.33
N GLY A 244 -9.11 -16.33 10.25
CA GLY A 244 -9.76 -15.72 9.10
C GLY A 244 -9.60 -14.21 9.00
N ASP A 245 -9.33 -13.55 10.13
CA ASP A 245 -9.17 -12.10 10.23
C ASP A 245 -7.69 -11.70 10.20
N ALA A 246 -7.21 -11.34 9.02
CA ALA A 246 -5.81 -10.97 8.83
C ALA A 246 -5.42 -9.70 9.61
N ARG A 247 -6.36 -8.76 9.83
CA ARG A 247 -6.13 -7.53 10.60
C ARG A 247 -5.83 -7.85 12.05
N TYR A 248 -6.65 -8.73 12.64
CA TYR A 248 -6.42 -9.22 14.00
C TYR A 248 -5.07 -9.92 14.12
N LEU A 249 -4.76 -10.84 13.19
CA LEU A 249 -3.50 -11.57 13.22
C LEU A 249 -2.29 -10.63 13.16
N LEU A 250 -2.31 -9.66 12.26
CA LEU A 250 -1.21 -8.70 12.08
C LEU A 250 -1.04 -7.78 13.28
N SER A 251 -2.13 -7.26 13.83
CA SER A 251 -2.09 -6.47 15.06
C SER A 251 -1.55 -7.30 16.23
N GLU A 252 -2.00 -8.53 16.41
CA GLU A 252 -1.57 -9.40 17.51
C GLU A 252 -0.08 -9.77 17.44
N ILE A 253 0.48 -9.91 16.25
CA ILE A 253 1.89 -10.20 16.03
C ILE A 253 2.77 -8.97 16.27
N SER A 254 2.29 -7.76 15.98
CA SER A 254 3.04 -6.51 15.96
C SER A 254 3.44 -6.02 17.34
N ASP A 255 4.54 -5.28 17.43
CA ASP A 255 4.97 -4.57 18.63
C ASP A 255 3.86 -3.62 19.07
N GLY A 256 3.49 -3.68 20.36
CA GLY A 256 2.44 -2.85 20.93
C GLY A 256 1.09 -2.92 20.20
N HIS A 257 0.85 -3.98 19.43
CA HIS A 257 -0.33 -4.16 18.57
C HIS A 257 -0.50 -3.09 17.47
N ALA A 258 0.55 -2.37 17.10
CA ALA A 258 0.53 -1.36 16.05
C ALA A 258 0.42 -2.00 14.66
N PHE A 259 -0.60 -1.61 13.89
CA PHE A 259 -0.79 -2.07 12.52
C PHE A 259 -1.30 -0.91 11.66
N PHE A 260 -0.53 -0.53 10.66
CA PHE A 260 -0.91 0.48 9.66
C PHE A 260 -1.40 -0.23 8.39
N GLU A 261 -2.71 -0.27 8.18
CA GLU A 261 -3.29 -0.89 6.99
C GLU A 261 -3.32 0.08 5.80
N THR A 262 -2.83 -0.34 4.64
CA THR A 262 -2.92 0.39 3.38
C THR A 262 -4.13 -0.08 2.57
N LYS A 263 -4.83 0.83 1.89
CA LYS A 263 -6.00 0.51 1.05
C LYS A 263 -7.03 -0.37 1.77
N ALA A 264 -7.36 -0.01 3.01
CA ALA A 264 -8.24 -0.81 3.88
C ALA A 264 -9.62 -1.10 3.27
N ASP A 265 -10.15 -0.17 2.46
CA ASP A 265 -11.45 -0.30 1.79
C ASP A 265 -11.39 -1.00 0.44
N TYR A 266 -10.19 -1.15 -0.15
CA TYR A 266 -10.00 -1.80 -1.44
C TYR A 266 -9.61 -3.27 -1.29
N ALA A 267 -10.30 -4.16 -2.01
CA ALA A 267 -9.98 -5.58 -2.04
C ALA A 267 -9.75 -6.18 -0.64
N LYS A 268 -10.71 -6.03 0.26
CA LYS A 268 -10.63 -6.41 1.68
C LYS A 268 -10.25 -7.88 1.94
N ASN A 269 -10.42 -8.74 0.94
CA ASN A 269 -9.96 -10.14 0.98
C ASN A 269 -8.43 -10.30 0.87
N MET A 270 -7.71 -9.20 0.64
CA MET A 270 -6.25 -9.11 0.66
C MET A 270 -5.86 -7.90 1.51
N VAL A 271 -5.30 -8.14 2.67
CA VAL A 271 -4.84 -7.10 3.60
C VAL A 271 -3.38 -6.80 3.30
N THR A 272 -3.04 -5.51 3.20
CA THR A 272 -1.67 -5.02 3.06
C THR A 272 -1.42 -3.91 4.08
N GLY A 273 -0.23 -3.82 4.60
CA GLY A 273 0.11 -2.78 5.58
C GLY A 273 1.44 -3.05 6.28
N PHE A 274 1.75 -2.22 7.25
CA PHE A 274 3.01 -2.28 8.00
C PHE A 274 2.76 -2.70 9.44
N ILE A 275 3.59 -3.60 9.93
CA ILE A 275 3.70 -4.00 11.34
C ILE A 275 5.12 -3.72 11.83
N LYS A 276 5.32 -3.79 13.13
CA LYS A 276 6.66 -3.69 13.74
C LYS A 276 7.02 -4.98 14.45
N LEU A 277 8.24 -5.45 14.27
CA LEU A 277 8.78 -6.63 14.93
C LEU A 277 10.17 -6.29 15.47
N ASN A 278 10.29 -6.18 16.79
CA ASN A 278 11.50 -5.70 17.47
C ASN A 278 11.98 -4.34 16.95
N GLY A 279 11.05 -3.41 16.76
CA GLY A 279 11.33 -2.07 16.22
C GLY A 279 11.62 -2.03 14.72
N MET A 280 11.68 -3.17 14.04
CA MET A 280 11.84 -3.28 12.59
C MET A 280 10.49 -3.15 11.90
N THR A 281 10.37 -2.29 10.92
CA THR A 281 9.21 -2.21 10.04
C THR A 281 9.19 -3.41 9.10
N VAL A 282 8.07 -4.11 9.05
CA VAL A 282 7.82 -5.26 8.19
C VAL A 282 6.54 -5.04 7.40
N GLY A 283 6.61 -5.12 6.09
CA GLY A 283 5.44 -5.12 5.21
C GLY A 283 4.70 -6.44 5.29
N ALA A 284 3.38 -6.38 5.40
CA ALA A 284 2.54 -7.57 5.50
C ALA A 284 1.57 -7.68 4.32
N VAL A 285 1.41 -8.89 3.78
CA VAL A 285 0.45 -9.24 2.73
C VAL A 285 -0.29 -10.49 3.17
N ALA A 286 -1.57 -10.37 3.50
CA ALA A 286 -2.31 -11.45 4.13
C ALA A 286 -3.66 -11.72 3.45
N ASN A 287 -3.99 -13.00 3.25
CA ASN A 287 -5.33 -13.38 2.84
C ASN A 287 -6.30 -13.18 4.02
N CYS A 288 -7.44 -12.56 3.73
CA CYS A 288 -8.49 -12.30 4.70
C CYS A 288 -9.79 -12.99 4.25
N THR A 289 -10.36 -13.80 5.11
CA THR A 289 -11.63 -14.50 4.85
C THR A 289 -12.77 -14.02 5.73
N GLU A 290 -12.46 -13.31 6.82
CA GLU A 290 -13.44 -12.76 7.75
C GLU A 290 -12.94 -11.43 8.28
N ILE A 291 -13.85 -10.51 8.55
CA ILE A 291 -13.59 -9.29 9.32
C ILE A 291 -14.53 -9.32 10.53
N HIS A 292 -13.98 -9.09 11.69
CA HIS A 292 -14.73 -9.02 12.94
C HIS A 292 -14.94 -7.57 13.38
N ASP A 293 -16.05 -7.31 14.03
CA ASP A 293 -16.34 -6.04 14.69
C ASP A 293 -15.69 -5.97 16.08
N GLU A 294 -15.82 -4.82 16.75
CA GLU A 294 -15.29 -4.60 18.10
C GLU A 294 -15.86 -5.56 19.17
N GLU A 295 -17.03 -6.17 18.90
CA GLU A 295 -17.63 -7.17 19.76
C GLU A 295 -17.15 -8.60 19.46
N GLY A 296 -16.27 -8.77 18.47
CA GLY A 296 -15.72 -10.06 18.00
C GLY A 296 -16.71 -10.87 17.17
N LYS A 297 -17.76 -10.24 16.62
CA LYS A 297 -18.68 -10.89 15.69
C LYS A 297 -18.21 -10.71 14.26
N THR A 298 -18.41 -11.72 13.43
CA THR A 298 -18.12 -11.63 12.00
C THR A 298 -19.02 -10.59 11.33
N ALA A 299 -18.43 -9.49 10.86
CA ALA A 299 -19.09 -8.42 10.13
C ALA A 299 -19.14 -8.68 8.63
N GLU A 300 -18.04 -9.15 8.05
CA GLU A 300 -17.93 -9.48 6.63
C GLU A 300 -17.23 -10.83 6.44
N THR A 301 -17.57 -11.55 5.35
CA THR A 301 -16.93 -12.82 4.98
C THR A 301 -16.52 -12.80 3.51
N PHE A 302 -15.38 -13.41 3.21
CA PHE A 302 -14.83 -13.51 1.87
C PHE A 302 -14.47 -14.97 1.54
N GLU A 303 -14.53 -15.31 0.26
CA GLU A 303 -13.99 -16.61 -0.20
C GLU A 303 -12.47 -16.62 -0.01
N ALA A 304 -11.93 -17.74 0.43
CA ALA A 304 -10.48 -17.99 0.48
C ALA A 304 -9.89 -18.14 -0.94
N ALA A 305 -10.08 -17.13 -1.78
CA ALA A 305 -9.72 -17.15 -3.18
C ALA A 305 -9.01 -15.85 -3.61
N LEU A 306 -8.01 -15.99 -4.47
CA LEU A 306 -7.33 -14.83 -5.05
C LEU A 306 -8.23 -14.12 -6.07
N THR A 307 -8.27 -12.79 -5.98
CA THR A 307 -9.04 -11.91 -6.86
C THR A 307 -8.12 -11.01 -7.67
N VAL A 308 -8.62 -10.43 -8.77
CA VAL A 308 -7.85 -9.47 -9.59
C VAL A 308 -7.39 -8.30 -8.75
N LYS A 309 -8.33 -7.60 -8.10
CA LYS A 309 -8.05 -6.43 -7.26
C LYS A 309 -7.08 -6.77 -6.10
N GLY A 310 -7.25 -7.92 -5.44
CA GLY A 310 -6.36 -8.36 -4.36
C GLY A 310 -4.94 -8.65 -4.81
N CYS A 311 -4.77 -9.28 -5.98
CA CYS A 311 -3.44 -9.54 -6.55
C CYS A 311 -2.74 -8.26 -7.01
N GLU A 312 -3.47 -7.28 -7.56
CA GLU A 312 -2.93 -5.97 -7.94
C GLU A 312 -2.46 -5.21 -6.70
N LYS A 313 -3.32 -5.09 -5.67
CA LYS A 313 -2.99 -4.47 -4.37
C LYS A 313 -1.72 -5.08 -3.77
N ALA A 314 -1.65 -6.41 -3.68
CA ALA A 314 -0.48 -7.10 -3.15
C ALA A 314 0.78 -6.85 -3.99
N SER A 315 0.66 -6.88 -5.34
CA SER A 315 1.79 -6.67 -6.25
C SER A 315 2.40 -5.27 -6.11
N GLU A 316 1.59 -4.24 -6.00
CA GLU A 316 2.03 -2.85 -5.79
C GLU A 316 2.75 -2.72 -4.46
N PHE A 317 2.14 -3.22 -3.38
CA PHE A 317 2.70 -3.16 -2.03
C PHE A 317 4.03 -3.89 -1.89
N ILE A 318 4.15 -5.11 -2.46
CA ILE A 318 5.41 -5.88 -2.43
C ILE A 318 6.53 -5.14 -3.17
N ARG A 319 6.22 -4.50 -4.31
CA ARG A 319 7.22 -3.72 -5.06
C ARG A 319 7.70 -2.50 -4.29
N PHE A 320 6.79 -1.85 -3.56
CA PHE A 320 7.16 -0.78 -2.65
C PHE A 320 8.11 -1.28 -1.56
N CYS A 321 7.75 -2.36 -0.87
CA CYS A 321 8.60 -2.95 0.16
C CYS A 321 9.99 -3.33 -0.37
N ASP A 322 10.06 -3.97 -1.56
CA ASP A 322 11.32 -4.35 -2.19
C ASP A 322 12.19 -3.14 -2.57
N ALA A 323 11.57 -2.05 -3.04
CA ALA A 323 12.30 -0.83 -3.39
C ALA A 323 12.94 -0.14 -2.18
N PHE A 324 12.34 -0.27 -1.01
CA PHE A 324 12.83 0.32 0.25
C PHE A 324 13.46 -0.70 1.21
N GLU A 325 13.82 -1.88 0.72
CA GLU A 325 14.42 -2.99 1.48
C GLU A 325 13.59 -3.42 2.71
N ILE A 326 12.29 -3.10 2.74
CA ILE A 326 11.39 -3.48 3.83
C ILE A 326 11.11 -4.99 3.75
N PRO A 327 11.38 -5.76 4.80
CA PRO A 327 11.07 -7.19 4.85
C PRO A 327 9.58 -7.46 4.66
N VAL A 328 9.22 -8.58 4.02
CA VAL A 328 7.82 -8.92 3.72
C VAL A 328 7.40 -10.21 4.43
N LEU A 329 6.34 -10.09 5.24
CA LEU A 329 5.58 -11.20 5.80
C LEU A 329 4.37 -11.49 4.91
N SER A 330 4.22 -12.71 4.42
CA SER A 330 2.94 -13.15 3.84
C SER A 330 2.20 -14.09 4.80
N ILE A 331 0.88 -13.90 4.96
CA ILE A 331 0.02 -14.83 5.69
C ILE A 331 -0.91 -15.51 4.68
N THR A 332 -0.74 -16.82 4.52
CA THR A 332 -1.45 -17.61 3.51
C THR A 332 -2.64 -18.34 4.11
N ASN A 333 -3.81 -18.07 3.55
CA ASN A 333 -5.07 -18.81 3.76
C ASN A 333 -5.86 -18.76 2.44
N VAL A 334 -5.57 -19.69 1.50
CA VAL A 334 -6.11 -19.63 0.14
C VAL A 334 -6.39 -21.04 -0.41
N THR A 335 -7.58 -21.22 -0.96
CA THR A 335 -8.02 -22.50 -1.52
C THR A 335 -8.09 -22.51 -3.06
N GLY A 336 -7.93 -21.36 -3.71
CA GLY A 336 -8.00 -21.27 -5.16
C GLY A 336 -8.10 -19.84 -5.71
N PHE A 337 -8.73 -19.73 -6.84
CA PHE A 337 -8.94 -18.48 -7.58
C PHE A 337 -10.42 -18.13 -7.67
N LYS A 338 -10.75 -16.84 -7.63
CA LYS A 338 -12.14 -16.38 -7.81
C LYS A 338 -12.69 -16.82 -9.16
N ALA A 339 -13.70 -17.67 -9.13
CA ALA A 339 -14.32 -18.25 -10.32
C ALA A 339 -15.53 -17.41 -10.78
N CYS A 340 -15.31 -16.36 -11.55
CA CYS A 340 -16.38 -15.60 -12.20
C CYS A 340 -15.91 -14.96 -13.52
N MET A 341 -16.85 -14.63 -14.40
CA MET A 341 -16.54 -14.01 -15.70
C MET A 341 -15.77 -12.68 -15.58
N CYS A 342 -16.01 -11.92 -14.51
CA CYS A 342 -15.28 -10.66 -14.28
C CYS A 342 -13.82 -10.93 -13.91
N ALA A 343 -13.57 -11.90 -13.05
CA ALA A 343 -12.22 -12.29 -12.64
C ALA A 343 -11.42 -12.85 -13.83
N GLU A 344 -12.04 -13.71 -14.66
CA GLU A 344 -11.37 -14.35 -15.80
C GLU A 344 -10.79 -13.35 -16.81
N LYS A 345 -11.35 -12.13 -16.90
CA LYS A 345 -10.85 -11.08 -17.81
C LYS A 345 -9.46 -10.54 -17.43
N GLY A 346 -9.07 -10.62 -16.15
CA GLY A 346 -7.83 -9.99 -15.69
C GLY A 346 -6.97 -10.86 -14.75
N LEU A 347 -7.52 -11.95 -14.22
CA LEU A 347 -6.90 -12.69 -13.12
C LEU A 347 -5.52 -13.27 -13.48
N ALA A 348 -5.37 -13.86 -14.67
CA ALA A 348 -4.08 -14.41 -15.10
C ALA A 348 -2.96 -13.34 -15.14
N LYS A 349 -3.29 -12.12 -15.58
CA LYS A 349 -2.35 -11.00 -15.60
C LYS A 349 -2.03 -10.51 -14.19
N ALA A 350 -3.04 -10.32 -13.34
CA ALA A 350 -2.85 -9.88 -11.96
C ALA A 350 -2.03 -10.89 -11.15
N LEU A 351 -2.29 -12.20 -11.32
CA LEU A 351 -1.49 -13.28 -10.74
C LEU A 351 -0.04 -13.26 -11.22
N ALA A 352 0.19 -13.03 -12.51
CA ALA A 352 1.54 -12.92 -13.05
C ALA A 352 2.30 -11.74 -12.43
N HIS A 353 1.63 -10.60 -12.21
CA HIS A 353 2.23 -9.44 -11.54
C HIS A 353 2.58 -9.74 -10.08
N MET A 354 1.67 -10.33 -9.31
CA MET A 354 1.91 -10.69 -7.91
C MET A 354 3.01 -11.75 -7.77
N THR A 355 2.97 -12.81 -8.61
CA THR A 355 4.02 -13.83 -8.64
C THR A 355 5.38 -13.23 -8.97
N SER A 356 5.42 -12.32 -9.96
CA SER A 356 6.64 -11.61 -10.33
C SER A 356 7.15 -10.72 -9.20
N ALA A 357 6.25 -10.02 -8.49
CA ALA A 357 6.63 -9.18 -7.37
C ALA A 357 7.31 -10.01 -6.27
N PHE A 358 6.69 -11.10 -5.81
CA PHE A 358 7.30 -11.98 -4.82
C PHE A 358 8.59 -12.65 -5.31
N ALA A 359 8.62 -13.17 -6.54
CA ALA A 359 9.78 -13.91 -7.04
C ALA A 359 10.98 -13.02 -7.35
N SER A 360 10.78 -11.74 -7.70
CA SER A 360 11.87 -10.81 -7.99
C SER A 360 12.32 -10.00 -6.78
N ALA A 361 11.52 -9.93 -5.72
CA ALA A 361 11.88 -9.20 -4.51
C ALA A 361 13.12 -9.77 -3.84
N THR A 362 14.08 -8.89 -3.53
CA THR A 362 15.36 -9.20 -2.91
C THR A 362 15.35 -9.03 -1.40
N CYS A 363 14.43 -8.23 -0.87
CA CYS A 363 14.22 -8.07 0.57
C CYS A 363 13.94 -9.41 1.29
N PRO A 364 14.11 -9.52 2.62
CA PRO A 364 13.73 -10.70 3.40
C PRO A 364 12.26 -11.05 3.23
N LYS A 365 11.95 -12.34 3.01
CA LYS A 365 10.57 -12.82 2.78
C LYS A 365 10.25 -14.03 3.62
N VAL A 366 9.27 -13.91 4.50
CA VAL A 366 8.77 -15.01 5.32
C VAL A 366 7.32 -15.30 4.98
N ASN A 367 6.94 -16.57 4.86
CA ASN A 367 5.56 -16.97 4.67
C ASN A 367 5.05 -17.75 5.88
N LEU A 368 3.93 -17.30 6.45
CA LEU A 368 3.18 -18.02 7.47
C LEU A 368 1.93 -18.63 6.83
N ILE A 369 1.81 -19.94 6.84
CA ILE A 369 0.59 -20.65 6.43
C ILE A 369 -0.29 -20.80 7.68
N ALA A 370 -1.33 -19.97 7.78
CA ALA A 370 -2.24 -19.91 8.91
C ALA A 370 -3.56 -20.67 8.67
N GLY A 371 -3.87 -20.97 7.42
CA GLY A 371 -5.07 -21.69 7.00
C GLY A 371 -4.78 -22.69 5.89
N ASP A 372 -5.79 -22.92 5.04
CA ASP A 372 -5.63 -23.82 3.91
C ASP A 372 -4.75 -23.20 2.83
N ALA A 373 -3.97 -24.05 2.14
CA ALA A 373 -3.02 -23.64 1.12
C ALA A 373 -3.04 -24.61 -0.06
N PHE A 374 -3.92 -24.34 -1.05
CA PHE A 374 -4.16 -25.25 -2.16
C PHE A 374 -3.76 -24.70 -3.52
N GLY A 375 -3.20 -25.61 -4.33
CA GLY A 375 -2.95 -25.42 -5.76
C GLY A 375 -1.95 -24.32 -6.07
N SER A 376 -2.05 -23.79 -7.29
CA SER A 376 -1.18 -22.71 -7.73
C SER A 376 -1.49 -21.36 -7.05
N ALA A 377 -2.66 -21.21 -6.42
CA ALA A 377 -2.96 -20.04 -5.60
C ALA A 377 -2.01 -19.97 -4.38
N TYR A 378 -1.79 -21.08 -3.69
CA TYR A 378 -0.77 -21.19 -2.65
C TYR A 378 0.63 -20.88 -3.20
N VAL A 379 0.99 -21.43 -4.37
CA VAL A 379 2.32 -21.19 -4.96
C VAL A 379 2.59 -19.69 -5.14
N THR A 380 1.60 -18.93 -5.61
CA THR A 380 1.73 -17.48 -5.87
C THR A 380 1.74 -16.62 -4.60
N MET A 381 1.34 -17.16 -3.44
CA MET A 381 1.39 -16.50 -2.13
C MET A 381 2.72 -16.76 -1.42
N ASN A 382 3.82 -16.29 -2.01
CA ASN A 382 5.17 -16.38 -1.43
C ASN A 382 5.55 -17.77 -0.92
N SER A 383 5.30 -18.81 -1.71
CA SER A 383 5.72 -20.17 -1.35
C SER A 383 7.25 -20.33 -1.39
N LYS A 384 7.76 -21.38 -0.77
CA LYS A 384 9.20 -21.74 -0.82
C LYS A 384 9.72 -21.82 -2.25
N SER A 385 8.90 -22.29 -3.18
CA SER A 385 9.28 -22.51 -4.57
C SER A 385 9.42 -21.22 -5.40
N ILE A 386 8.82 -20.10 -4.99
CA ILE A 386 8.99 -18.80 -5.64
C ILE A 386 9.90 -17.85 -4.87
N GLY A 387 10.57 -18.33 -3.81
CA GLY A 387 11.65 -17.60 -3.17
C GLY A 387 11.38 -17.07 -1.77
N ALA A 388 10.40 -17.60 -1.02
CA ALA A 388 10.34 -17.36 0.42
C ALA A 388 11.61 -17.87 1.09
N ASP A 389 12.22 -17.06 1.93
CA ASP A 389 13.43 -17.44 2.68
C ASP A 389 13.10 -18.46 3.74
N LEU A 390 12.00 -18.25 4.49
CA LEU A 390 11.44 -19.19 5.46
C LEU A 390 9.95 -19.34 5.25
N VAL A 391 9.46 -20.56 5.50
CA VAL A 391 8.04 -20.89 5.47
C VAL A 391 7.67 -21.58 6.79
N TYR A 392 6.77 -20.97 7.54
CA TYR A 392 6.18 -21.50 8.76
C TYR A 392 4.74 -21.91 8.51
N ALA A 393 4.25 -22.88 9.25
CA ALA A 393 2.87 -23.32 9.17
C ALA A 393 2.32 -23.68 10.56
N TRP A 394 1.04 -23.44 10.79
CA TRP A 394 0.36 -23.92 11.98
C TRP A 394 -0.01 -25.41 11.86
N PRO A 395 -0.17 -26.14 13.00
CA PRO A 395 -0.37 -27.59 12.99
C PRO A 395 -1.61 -28.06 12.22
N GLU A 396 -2.70 -27.30 12.26
CA GLU A 396 -4.00 -27.67 11.67
C GLU A 396 -4.16 -27.25 10.19
N THR A 397 -3.10 -26.72 9.57
CA THR A 397 -3.15 -26.27 8.17
C THR A 397 -3.12 -27.42 7.18
N LYS A 398 -3.81 -27.26 6.06
CA LYS A 398 -3.82 -28.21 4.96
C LYS A 398 -3.09 -27.62 3.75
N ILE A 399 -2.07 -28.34 3.29
CA ILE A 399 -1.22 -27.91 2.18
C ILE A 399 -1.26 -28.98 1.10
N GLY A 400 -1.77 -28.66 -0.09
CA GLY A 400 -1.90 -29.66 -1.14
C GLY A 400 -2.26 -29.10 -2.51
N MET A 401 -2.50 -30.01 -3.44
CA MET A 401 -2.87 -29.63 -4.81
C MET A 401 -4.31 -29.11 -4.88
N MET A 402 -5.21 -29.71 -4.12
CA MET A 402 -6.64 -29.36 -4.05
C MET A 402 -7.27 -29.99 -2.80
N ASP A 403 -8.49 -29.64 -2.53
CA ASP A 403 -9.31 -30.27 -1.51
C ASP A 403 -9.40 -31.80 -1.69
N ALA A 404 -9.38 -32.55 -0.58
CA ALA A 404 -9.30 -34.00 -0.61
C ALA A 404 -10.55 -34.70 -1.20
N GLU A 405 -11.74 -34.11 -1.00
CA GLU A 405 -12.97 -34.67 -1.57
C GLU A 405 -12.99 -34.50 -3.09
N LEU A 406 -12.54 -33.31 -3.56
CA LEU A 406 -12.43 -33.04 -4.98
C LEU A 406 -11.39 -33.96 -5.64
N ALA A 407 -10.24 -34.14 -5.00
CA ALA A 407 -9.20 -35.05 -5.47
C ALA A 407 -9.72 -36.52 -5.57
N ALA A 408 -10.42 -36.98 -4.56
CA ALA A 408 -11.02 -38.34 -4.58
C ALA A 408 -12.05 -38.47 -5.72
N LYS A 409 -12.92 -37.50 -5.94
CA LYS A 409 -13.88 -37.49 -7.05
C LYS A 409 -13.22 -37.55 -8.42
N ILE A 410 -12.10 -36.89 -8.59
CA ILE A 410 -11.34 -36.89 -9.87
C ILE A 410 -10.61 -38.23 -10.07
N MET A 411 -9.95 -38.73 -9.02
CA MET A 411 -9.13 -39.95 -9.10
C MET A 411 -9.95 -41.21 -9.19
N TYR A 412 -11.15 -41.23 -8.60
CA TYR A 412 -12.03 -42.38 -8.47
C TYR A 412 -13.46 -42.09 -8.94
N ALA A 413 -13.59 -41.47 -10.13
CA ALA A 413 -14.85 -40.95 -10.65
C ALA A 413 -16.04 -41.93 -10.63
N ASP A 414 -15.78 -43.23 -10.82
CA ASP A 414 -16.80 -44.30 -10.90
C ASP A 414 -17.06 -44.96 -9.53
N ALA A 415 -16.46 -44.52 -8.44
CA ALA A 415 -16.59 -45.14 -7.12
C ALA A 415 -17.89 -44.70 -6.41
N SER A 416 -18.41 -45.58 -5.51
CA SER A 416 -19.54 -45.21 -4.65
C SER A 416 -19.20 -44.09 -3.66
N ALA A 417 -20.22 -43.41 -3.14
CA ALA A 417 -20.04 -42.29 -2.20
C ALA A 417 -19.23 -42.70 -0.96
N ASP A 418 -19.43 -43.90 -0.43
CA ASP A 418 -18.69 -44.40 0.75
C ASP A 418 -17.21 -44.61 0.44
N VAL A 419 -16.89 -45.14 -0.74
CA VAL A 419 -15.51 -45.32 -1.20
C VAL A 419 -14.85 -43.96 -1.47
N LEU A 420 -15.57 -43.00 -2.06
CA LEU A 420 -15.07 -41.63 -2.26
C LEU A 420 -14.72 -40.96 -0.92
N ALA A 421 -15.57 -41.11 0.12
CA ALA A 421 -15.30 -40.56 1.44
C ALA A 421 -14.09 -41.20 2.11
N GLU A 422 -13.90 -42.53 1.96
CA GLU A 422 -12.71 -43.23 2.45
C GLU A 422 -11.44 -42.73 1.72
N LYS A 423 -11.49 -42.63 0.40
CA LYS A 423 -10.37 -42.17 -0.43
C LYS A 423 -10.02 -40.70 -0.19
N ALA A 424 -10.99 -39.85 0.11
CA ALA A 424 -10.75 -38.49 0.52
C ALA A 424 -9.95 -38.41 1.83
N LYS A 425 -10.34 -39.19 2.85
CA LYS A 425 -9.60 -39.27 4.12
C LYS A 425 -8.17 -39.82 3.93
N GLU A 426 -8.02 -40.83 3.06
CA GLU A 426 -6.71 -41.36 2.72
C GLU A 426 -5.83 -40.30 2.05
N TYR A 427 -6.37 -39.58 1.07
CA TYR A 427 -5.69 -38.51 0.36
C TYR A 427 -5.28 -37.37 1.31
N GLU A 428 -6.20 -36.91 2.16
CA GLU A 428 -5.92 -35.89 3.17
C GLU A 428 -4.74 -36.28 4.06
N LYS A 429 -4.78 -37.47 4.60
CA LYS A 429 -3.72 -37.97 5.47
C LYS A 429 -2.37 -38.10 4.78
N LEU A 430 -2.33 -38.49 3.50
CA LEU A 430 -1.11 -38.79 2.77
C LEU A 430 -0.53 -37.56 2.03
N GLN A 431 -1.38 -36.63 1.59
CA GLN A 431 -0.99 -35.59 0.66
C GLN A 431 -1.28 -34.14 1.13
N SER A 432 -2.30 -33.95 1.97
CA SER A 432 -2.70 -32.57 2.38
C SER A 432 -2.31 -32.21 3.81
N ASN A 433 -1.66 -33.12 4.53
CA ASN A 433 -1.22 -32.87 5.91
C ASN A 433 0.05 -32.01 5.94
N VAL A 434 0.10 -31.00 6.81
CA VAL A 434 1.25 -30.09 6.98
C VAL A 434 2.57 -30.81 7.23
N VAL A 435 2.56 -31.91 8.01
CA VAL A 435 3.75 -32.72 8.29
C VAL A 435 4.32 -33.34 7.01
N THR A 436 3.46 -33.69 6.05
CA THR A 436 3.90 -34.20 4.75
C THR A 436 4.62 -33.15 3.94
N ALA A 437 4.13 -31.90 3.94
CA ALA A 437 4.78 -30.77 3.31
C ALA A 437 6.14 -30.44 3.97
N ALA A 438 6.19 -30.46 5.31
CA ALA A 438 7.42 -30.24 6.07
C ALA A 438 8.49 -31.31 5.80
N ARG A 439 8.10 -32.59 5.77
CA ARG A 439 9.02 -33.70 5.43
C ARG A 439 9.61 -33.60 4.02
N ARG A 440 8.96 -32.91 3.13
CA ARG A 440 9.41 -32.66 1.75
C ARG A 440 10.20 -31.35 1.60
N GLY A 441 10.35 -30.57 2.68
CA GLY A 441 11.10 -29.31 2.68
C GLY A 441 10.32 -28.11 2.13
N TYR A 442 9.00 -28.20 2.02
CA TYR A 442 8.16 -27.07 1.58
C TYR A 442 7.73 -26.16 2.73
N VAL A 443 7.82 -26.65 3.97
CA VAL A 443 7.63 -25.92 5.23
C VAL A 443 8.87 -26.15 6.08
N ASP A 444 9.48 -25.08 6.56
CA ASP A 444 10.70 -25.14 7.35
C ASP A 444 10.42 -25.51 8.81
N LEU A 445 9.36 -24.94 9.39
CA LEU A 445 8.92 -25.24 10.77
C LEU A 445 7.40 -25.26 10.88
N ILE A 446 6.91 -26.18 11.72
CA ILE A 446 5.53 -26.18 12.20
C ILE A 446 5.57 -25.52 13.58
N ILE A 447 4.82 -24.42 13.75
CA ILE A 447 4.85 -23.57 14.96
C ILE A 447 3.44 -23.46 15.54
N GLU A 448 3.35 -23.40 16.87
CA GLU A 448 2.07 -23.17 17.54
C GLU A 448 1.59 -21.73 17.27
N PRO A 449 0.27 -21.52 17.04
CA PRO A 449 -0.28 -20.18 16.78
C PRO A 449 0.12 -19.12 17.82
N ALA A 450 0.10 -19.48 19.10
CA ALA A 450 0.49 -18.57 20.19
C ALA A 450 1.97 -18.15 20.16
N ASP A 451 2.82 -18.93 19.52
CA ASP A 451 4.26 -18.68 19.43
C ASP A 451 4.67 -17.90 18.17
N THR A 452 3.72 -17.52 17.33
CA THR A 452 3.97 -16.93 16.00
C THR A 452 4.89 -15.72 16.07
N ARG A 453 4.62 -14.75 16.97
CA ARG A 453 5.44 -13.54 17.10
C ARG A 453 6.92 -13.84 17.30
N LYS A 454 7.28 -14.66 18.29
CA LYS A 454 8.69 -14.94 18.62
C LYS A 454 9.46 -15.59 17.47
N TYR A 455 8.79 -16.47 16.69
CA TYR A 455 9.41 -17.10 15.52
C TYR A 455 9.60 -16.10 14.37
N LEU A 456 8.65 -15.19 14.16
CA LEU A 456 8.76 -14.15 13.13
C LEU A 456 9.84 -13.13 13.49
N VAL A 457 9.91 -12.68 14.75
CA VAL A 457 10.99 -11.81 15.22
C VAL A 457 12.35 -12.47 14.95
N ALA A 458 12.55 -13.69 15.40
CA ALA A 458 13.81 -14.41 15.17
C ALA A 458 14.13 -14.62 13.67
N ALA A 459 13.11 -14.85 12.84
CA ALA A 459 13.28 -15.01 11.41
C ALA A 459 13.79 -13.72 10.74
N PHE A 460 13.13 -12.59 11.00
CA PHE A 460 13.51 -11.32 10.38
C PHE A 460 14.83 -10.78 10.91
N GLU A 461 15.15 -10.96 12.20
CA GLU A 461 16.48 -10.65 12.73
C GLU A 461 17.59 -11.47 12.05
N MET A 462 17.37 -12.77 11.87
CA MET A 462 18.33 -13.62 11.18
C MET A 462 18.50 -13.23 9.70
N LEU A 463 17.43 -12.78 9.05
CA LEU A 463 17.42 -12.41 7.64
C LEU A 463 17.85 -10.94 7.40
N TYR A 464 18.04 -10.13 8.43
CA TYR A 464 18.36 -8.70 8.32
C TYR A 464 19.53 -8.39 7.38
N THR A 465 20.58 -9.23 7.42
CA THR A 465 21.75 -9.05 6.56
C THR A 465 21.68 -9.81 5.23
N LYS A 466 20.48 -10.23 4.82
CA LYS A 466 20.28 -10.92 3.54
C LYS A 466 20.77 -10.05 2.39
N CYS A 467 21.60 -10.63 1.53
CA CYS A 467 22.08 -9.98 0.30
C CYS A 467 21.85 -10.92 -0.87
N VAL A 468 21.10 -10.48 -1.86
CA VAL A 468 20.80 -11.24 -3.08
C VAL A 468 21.16 -10.40 -4.29
N CYS A 469 22.04 -10.93 -5.13
CA CYS A 469 22.34 -10.34 -6.44
C CYS A 469 21.44 -10.96 -7.51
N THR A 470 20.64 -10.16 -8.15
CA THR A 470 19.85 -10.56 -9.32
C THR A 470 20.47 -9.97 -10.60
N PRO A 471 20.29 -10.62 -11.77
CA PRO A 471 20.72 -10.04 -13.02
C PRO A 471 20.04 -8.69 -13.30
N ASP A 472 20.83 -7.70 -13.74
CA ASP A 472 20.30 -6.41 -14.15
C ASP A 472 19.33 -6.56 -15.32
N LYS A 473 18.19 -5.89 -15.22
CA LYS A 473 17.16 -5.89 -16.27
C LYS A 473 16.43 -4.54 -16.32
N LYS A 474 16.10 -4.08 -17.54
CA LYS A 474 15.44 -2.79 -17.75
C LYS A 474 13.91 -2.83 -17.47
N HIS A 475 13.32 -4.01 -17.46
CA HIS A 475 11.93 -4.20 -17.09
C HIS A 475 11.70 -5.60 -16.52
N GLY A 476 10.69 -5.72 -15.69
CA GLY A 476 10.15 -6.99 -15.19
C GLY A 476 8.99 -7.51 -16.04
N THR A 477 8.07 -8.23 -15.42
CA THR A 477 6.83 -8.71 -16.03
C THR A 477 5.93 -7.53 -16.39
N LYS A 478 5.37 -7.58 -17.59
CA LYS A 478 4.47 -6.54 -18.12
C LYS A 478 3.04 -6.75 -17.66
#